data_3823c38795937e9fd0692424bfb45fed
#
_entry.id   3823c38795937e9fd0692424bfb45fed
#
_cell.length_a   1.000
_cell.length_b   1.000
_cell.length_c   1.000
_cell.angle_alpha   90.00
_cell.angle_beta   90.00
_cell.angle_gamma   90.00
#
_symmetry.space_group_name_H-M   'P 1'
#
loop_
_entity.id
_entity.type
_entity.pdbx_description
1 polymer ?
#
loop_
_entity_poly.entity_id
_entity_poly.type
_entity_poly.pdbx_seq_one_letter_code
_entity_poly.pdbx_strand_id
1 'polypeptide(L)'
;NASSEMRMGIVGVKEDQCQESGILEEMQCRNFYYNPLQRYTIWDDVIYSTVVEEPNIRLFLNTSVRDVVMDGANIAAVKCWNSNNYTRYTFSGKLFLDCTGDGILRLSGAEYRRGTESKHHYKESYLSNETENFNTMGNSILLQLRKTDEHHPFKAPDWAYHFTDDDFNYDTPKSTIPGIKLNYKIVWRAHDNNFWWMECSGVKFDTIHDANEIQYEMKRIAYGVWEYMKNHPDGRAKNYDLDWIGAIPAKRESVRYVGPYTLTQDDVVSGGHFEDVVAYGGWTLDDHDPNGFMNKGLASTEYIVNQGYGIPFDCLYSINV
;
A
#
# COMPACT_ATOMS: atom_id res chain seq x y z
N ASN A 1 -4.58 5.52 -1.43
CA ASN A 1 -3.66 6.54 -0.90
C ASN A 1 -2.74 7.06 -2.00
N ALA A 2 -3.08 8.19 -2.55
CA ALA A 2 -2.28 8.88 -3.58
C ALA A 2 -1.37 9.95 -2.96
N SER A 3 -0.85 9.71 -1.75
CA SER A 3 0.04 10.63 -1.04
C SER A 3 1.49 10.23 -1.20
N SER A 4 2.40 11.09 -0.75
CA SER A 4 3.84 10.80 -0.65
C SER A 4 4.14 9.59 0.22
N GLU A 5 3.27 9.27 1.17
CA GLU A 5 3.46 8.16 2.10
C GLU A 5 3.24 6.79 1.46
N MET A 6 2.48 6.75 0.37
CA MET A 6 2.21 5.50 -0.35
C MET A 6 2.01 5.75 -1.85
N ARG A 7 3.06 5.55 -2.59
CA ARG A 7 3.01 5.57 -4.05
C ARG A 7 3.12 4.15 -4.59
N MET A 8 2.05 3.66 -5.19
CA MET A 8 2.04 2.40 -5.92
C MET A 8 2.43 2.62 -7.37
N GLY A 9 3.09 1.65 -7.96
CA GLY A 9 3.07 1.51 -9.42
C GLY A 9 1.62 1.31 -9.87
N ILE A 10 1.24 2.00 -10.93
CA ILE A 10 -0.15 2.02 -11.36
C ILE A 10 -0.43 0.96 -12.41
N VAL A 11 0.59 0.57 -13.17
CA VAL A 11 0.48 -0.45 -14.21
C VAL A 11 1.41 -1.62 -13.93
N GLY A 12 0.87 -2.81 -13.79
CA GLY A 12 1.61 -4.05 -13.58
C GLY A 12 1.83 -4.88 -14.85
N VAL A 13 0.99 -4.73 -15.84
CA VAL A 13 1.07 -5.47 -17.11
C VAL A 13 1.92 -4.70 -18.10
N LYS A 14 2.83 -5.40 -18.78
CA LYS A 14 3.73 -4.82 -19.80
C LYS A 14 3.06 -4.63 -21.16
N GLU A 15 1.77 -4.90 -21.26
CA GLU A 15 1.04 -4.77 -22.51
C GLU A 15 0.56 -3.35 -22.74
N ASP A 16 0.72 -2.85 -23.96
CA ASP A 16 0.29 -1.50 -24.38
C ASP A 16 -1.20 -1.23 -24.16
N GLN A 17 -2.00 -2.28 -24.06
CA GLN A 17 -3.46 -2.21 -23.86
C GLN A 17 -3.88 -1.87 -22.43
N CYS A 18 -2.99 -1.95 -21.45
CA CYS A 18 -3.26 -1.69 -20.04
C CYS A 18 -2.61 -0.39 -19.56
N GLN A 19 -2.24 0.49 -20.47
CA GLN A 19 -1.68 1.78 -20.13
C GLN A 19 -2.78 2.67 -19.53
N GLU A 20 -2.45 3.33 -18.44
CA GLU A 20 -3.31 4.35 -17.84
C GLU A 20 -3.52 5.53 -18.80
N SER A 21 -4.73 6.02 -18.83
CA SER A 21 -5.14 7.13 -19.69
C SER A 21 -5.99 8.16 -18.92
N GLY A 22 -6.47 9.19 -19.61
CA GLY A 22 -7.36 10.20 -19.04
C GLY A 22 -6.70 11.04 -17.95
N ILE A 23 -7.42 11.28 -16.86
CA ILE A 23 -6.97 12.15 -15.75
C ILE A 23 -5.65 11.66 -15.15
N LEU A 24 -5.46 10.35 -15.03
CA LEU A 24 -4.24 9.80 -14.45
C LEU A 24 -3.02 10.02 -15.35
N GLU A 25 -3.15 9.82 -16.65
CA GLU A 25 -2.09 10.13 -17.63
C GLU A 25 -1.74 11.63 -17.60
N GLU A 26 -2.73 12.51 -17.53
CA GLU A 26 -2.52 13.95 -17.40
C GLU A 26 -1.73 14.28 -16.12
N MET A 27 -2.09 13.70 -14.98
CA MET A 27 -1.36 13.85 -13.72
C MET A 27 0.07 13.32 -13.82
N GLN A 28 0.28 12.19 -14.49
CA GLN A 28 1.61 11.63 -14.73
C GLN A 28 2.46 12.56 -15.62
N CYS A 29 1.90 13.11 -16.68
CA CYS A 29 2.57 14.09 -17.54
C CYS A 29 2.94 15.37 -16.77
N ARG A 30 2.04 15.89 -15.94
CA ARG A 30 2.32 17.03 -15.05
C ARG A 30 3.45 16.70 -14.09
N ASN A 31 3.42 15.52 -13.46
CA ASN A 31 4.48 15.07 -12.56
C ASN A 31 5.82 14.96 -13.29
N PHE A 32 5.84 14.44 -14.48
CA PHE A 32 7.06 14.34 -15.28
C PHE A 32 7.68 15.73 -15.57
N TYR A 33 6.83 16.73 -15.84
CA TYR A 33 7.26 18.08 -16.13
C TYR A 33 7.75 18.85 -14.88
N TYR A 34 6.97 18.80 -13.78
CA TYR A 34 7.26 19.58 -12.56
C TYR A 34 8.21 18.88 -11.59
N ASN A 35 8.40 17.58 -11.73
CA ASN A 35 9.12 16.73 -10.78
C ASN A 35 10.23 15.90 -11.44
N PRO A 36 11.23 16.54 -12.08
CA PRO A 36 12.30 15.82 -12.80
C PRO A 36 13.13 14.92 -11.87
N LEU A 37 13.18 15.23 -10.57
CA LEU A 37 13.85 14.42 -9.56
C LEU A 37 12.94 13.36 -8.92
N GLN A 38 11.71 13.23 -9.39
CA GLN A 38 10.70 12.28 -8.91
C GLN A 38 10.53 12.26 -7.37
N ARG A 39 10.48 13.43 -6.76
CA ARG A 39 10.24 13.59 -5.34
C ARG A 39 8.78 13.30 -4.99
N TYR A 40 8.54 12.54 -3.93
CA TYR A 40 7.18 12.21 -3.48
C TYR A 40 6.39 13.44 -3.06
N THR A 41 7.05 14.39 -2.38
CA THR A 41 6.42 15.64 -1.96
C THR A 41 5.91 16.48 -3.14
N ILE A 42 6.63 16.48 -4.27
CA ILE A 42 6.17 17.16 -5.49
C ILE A 42 5.01 16.41 -6.15
N TRP A 43 4.98 15.07 -6.05
CA TRP A 43 3.82 14.31 -6.49
C TRP A 43 2.55 14.69 -5.73
N ASP A 44 2.63 14.92 -4.41
CA ASP A 44 1.51 15.44 -3.62
C ASP A 44 1.01 16.78 -4.15
N ASP A 45 1.92 17.69 -4.53
CA ASP A 45 1.56 18.99 -5.10
C ASP A 45 0.88 18.84 -6.46
N VAL A 46 1.28 17.87 -7.28
CA VAL A 46 0.62 17.58 -8.57
C VAL A 46 -0.82 17.11 -8.34
N ILE A 47 -1.04 16.20 -7.37
CA ILE A 47 -2.38 15.73 -7.01
C ILE A 47 -3.21 16.91 -6.47
N TYR A 48 -2.64 17.68 -5.56
CA TYR A 48 -3.30 18.86 -4.98
C TYR A 48 -3.74 19.85 -6.07
N SER A 49 -2.83 20.21 -6.98
CA SER A 49 -3.11 21.13 -8.08
C SER A 49 -4.24 20.62 -8.98
N THR A 50 -4.21 19.33 -9.33
CA THR A 50 -5.27 18.72 -10.14
C THR A 50 -6.65 18.85 -9.49
N VAL A 51 -6.73 18.71 -8.17
CA VAL A 51 -8.00 18.80 -7.44
C VAL A 51 -8.46 20.24 -7.28
N VAL A 52 -7.56 21.18 -6.93
CA VAL A 52 -7.96 22.58 -6.68
C VAL A 52 -8.27 23.38 -7.95
N GLU A 53 -7.74 22.93 -9.10
CA GLU A 53 -8.04 23.52 -10.41
C GLU A 53 -9.45 23.14 -10.90
N GLU A 54 -10.06 22.08 -10.35
CA GLU A 54 -11.41 21.66 -10.73
C GLU A 54 -12.47 22.49 -9.97
N PRO A 55 -13.24 23.38 -10.63
CA PRO A 55 -14.13 24.32 -9.96
C PRO A 55 -15.33 23.67 -9.27
N ASN A 56 -15.65 22.42 -9.63
CA ASN A 56 -16.76 21.67 -9.04
C ASN A 56 -16.34 20.87 -7.80
N ILE A 57 -15.06 20.88 -7.41
CA ILE A 57 -14.56 20.17 -6.24
C ILE A 57 -14.39 21.16 -5.07
N ARG A 58 -14.96 20.79 -3.90
CA ARG A 58 -14.67 21.44 -2.63
C ARG A 58 -13.76 20.54 -1.81
N LEU A 59 -12.50 20.90 -1.71
CA LEU A 59 -11.48 20.14 -0.99
C LEU A 59 -11.46 20.51 0.50
N PHE A 60 -11.48 19.50 1.37
CA PHE A 60 -11.34 19.63 2.81
C PHE A 60 -10.17 18.78 3.29
N LEU A 61 -8.97 19.33 3.31
CA LEU A 61 -7.77 18.64 3.80
C LEU A 61 -7.81 18.42 5.31
N ASN A 62 -7.09 17.41 5.78
CA ASN A 62 -6.98 17.05 7.20
C ASN A 62 -8.35 16.86 7.90
N THR A 63 -9.32 16.39 7.12
CA THR A 63 -10.71 16.21 7.54
C THR A 63 -11.07 14.74 7.47
N SER A 64 -11.07 14.08 8.62
CA SER A 64 -11.34 12.64 8.72
C SER A 64 -12.82 12.40 8.99
N VAL A 65 -13.43 11.48 8.26
CA VAL A 65 -14.76 10.95 8.60
C VAL A 65 -14.64 10.10 9.86
N ARG A 66 -15.53 10.36 10.81
CA ARG A 66 -15.54 9.72 12.14
C ARG A 66 -16.82 8.94 12.42
N ASP A 67 -17.89 9.27 11.71
CA ASP A 67 -19.18 8.65 11.90
C ASP A 67 -20.07 8.87 10.66
N VAL A 68 -21.11 8.08 10.52
CA VAL A 68 -22.12 8.20 9.47
C VAL A 68 -23.51 8.39 10.06
N VAL A 69 -24.38 9.06 9.34
CA VAL A 69 -25.81 9.17 9.64
C VAL A 69 -26.56 8.32 8.63
N MET A 70 -27.27 7.33 9.12
CA MET A 70 -28.05 6.42 8.27
C MET A 70 -29.52 6.86 8.19
N ASP A 71 -30.12 6.64 7.03
CA ASP A 71 -31.55 6.68 6.78
C ASP A 71 -31.97 5.34 6.15
N GLY A 72 -32.41 4.41 6.99
CA GLY A 72 -32.57 3.02 6.58
C GLY A 72 -31.22 2.40 6.15
N ALA A 73 -31.16 1.88 4.94
CA ALA A 73 -29.93 1.33 4.33
C ALA A 73 -29.05 2.40 3.63
N ASN A 74 -29.50 3.67 3.59
CA ASN A 74 -28.75 4.71 2.88
C ASN A 74 -27.94 5.56 3.84
N ILE A 75 -26.75 5.97 3.41
CA ILE A 75 -25.97 6.99 4.11
C ILE A 75 -26.58 8.36 3.79
N ALA A 76 -27.12 9.05 4.79
CA ALA A 76 -27.68 10.39 4.64
C ALA A 76 -26.64 11.50 4.82
N ALA A 77 -25.65 11.28 5.69
CA ALA A 77 -24.57 12.21 5.93
C ALA A 77 -23.34 11.52 6.54
N VAL A 78 -22.18 12.18 6.42
CA VAL A 78 -20.95 11.80 7.13
C VAL A 78 -20.57 12.90 8.13
N LYS A 79 -20.14 12.52 9.34
CA LYS A 79 -19.63 13.43 10.36
C LYS A 79 -18.11 13.40 10.36
N CYS A 80 -17.50 14.56 10.26
CA CYS A 80 -16.07 14.72 10.08
C CYS A 80 -15.44 15.57 11.18
N TRP A 81 -14.17 15.34 11.40
CA TRP A 81 -13.30 16.14 12.25
C TRP A 81 -12.13 16.69 11.43
N ASN A 82 -11.94 18.00 11.43
CA ASN A 82 -10.77 18.65 10.86
C ASN A 82 -9.75 18.92 11.96
N SER A 83 -8.57 18.34 11.83
CA SER A 83 -7.51 18.45 12.83
C SER A 83 -6.77 19.80 12.82
N ASN A 84 -6.81 20.55 11.70
CA ASN A 84 -6.09 21.81 11.57
C ASN A 84 -6.84 22.98 12.23
N ASN A 85 -8.16 23.02 12.08
CA ASN A 85 -8.98 24.12 12.61
C ASN A 85 -9.91 23.70 13.73
N TYR A 86 -9.80 22.46 14.21
CA TYR A 86 -10.60 21.90 15.32
C TYR A 86 -12.12 22.00 15.11
N THR A 87 -12.55 21.89 13.84
CA THR A 87 -13.93 22.04 13.45
C THR A 87 -14.59 20.69 13.15
N ARG A 88 -15.83 20.53 13.58
CA ARG A 88 -16.69 19.41 13.20
C ARG A 88 -17.53 19.81 11.99
N TYR A 89 -17.51 18.95 10.97
CA TYR A 89 -18.33 19.11 9.78
C TYR A 89 -19.36 17.97 9.70
N THR A 90 -20.50 18.27 9.10
CA THR A 90 -21.44 17.26 8.64
C THR A 90 -21.70 17.52 7.17
N PHE A 91 -21.45 16.52 6.34
CA PHE A 91 -21.68 16.61 4.90
C PHE A 91 -22.80 15.67 4.52
N SER A 92 -23.86 16.23 3.92
CA SER A 92 -24.94 15.48 3.31
C SER A 92 -24.71 15.39 1.82
N GLY A 93 -25.10 14.28 1.22
CA GLY A 93 -24.94 14.03 -0.20
C GLY A 93 -26.01 13.09 -0.73
N LYS A 94 -26.14 13.03 -2.06
CA LYS A 94 -26.99 12.04 -2.74
C LYS A 94 -26.27 10.72 -2.93
N LEU A 95 -24.96 10.77 -3.07
CA LEU A 95 -24.06 9.61 -3.23
C LEU A 95 -22.83 9.83 -2.39
N PHE A 96 -22.26 8.74 -1.90
CA PHE A 96 -21.02 8.71 -1.14
C PHE A 96 -20.08 7.69 -1.79
N LEU A 97 -18.85 8.11 -2.07
CA LEU A 97 -17.78 7.26 -2.59
C LEU A 97 -16.70 7.12 -1.52
N ASP A 98 -16.50 5.90 -1.05
CA ASP A 98 -15.46 5.59 -0.07
C ASP A 98 -14.16 5.20 -0.79
N CYS A 99 -13.23 6.14 -0.89
CA CYS A 99 -11.90 5.94 -1.45
C CYS A 99 -10.81 5.95 -0.37
N THR A 100 -11.15 5.65 0.89
CA THR A 100 -10.23 5.78 2.03
C THR A 100 -9.28 4.60 2.18
N GLY A 101 -9.55 3.48 1.53
CA GLY A 101 -8.80 2.24 1.67
C GLY A 101 -9.12 1.44 2.93
N ASP A 102 -9.45 2.08 4.05
CA ASP A 102 -9.81 1.40 5.32
C ASP A 102 -11.31 1.20 5.53
N GLY A 103 -12.07 1.84 4.70
CA GLY A 103 -13.50 1.70 4.67
C GLY A 103 -14.27 2.50 5.71
N ILE A 104 -14.76 3.65 5.27
CA ILE A 104 -15.84 4.39 5.97
C ILE A 104 -17.14 3.59 5.95
N LEU A 105 -17.40 2.81 4.92
CA LEU A 105 -18.56 1.93 4.79
C LEU A 105 -18.72 0.98 5.97
N ARG A 106 -17.65 0.60 6.65
CA ARG A 106 -17.72 -0.17 7.89
C ARG A 106 -18.54 0.52 8.98
N LEU A 107 -18.53 1.86 9.02
CA LEU A 107 -19.32 2.66 9.96
C LEU A 107 -20.82 2.67 9.62
N SER A 108 -21.18 2.35 8.38
CA SER A 108 -22.57 2.25 7.93
C SER A 108 -23.21 0.89 8.20
N GLY A 109 -22.44 -0.10 8.64
CA GLY A 109 -22.89 -1.48 8.79
C GLY A 109 -22.81 -2.30 7.52
N ALA A 110 -22.07 -1.83 6.51
CA ALA A 110 -21.80 -2.59 5.30
C ALA A 110 -21.11 -3.91 5.65
N GLU A 111 -21.54 -5.00 5.03
CA GLU A 111 -20.93 -6.31 5.21
C GLU A 111 -19.51 -6.32 4.65
N TYR A 112 -18.57 -6.89 5.39
CA TYR A 112 -17.18 -6.99 4.98
C TYR A 112 -16.51 -8.27 5.46
N ARG A 113 -15.41 -8.62 4.82
CA ARG A 113 -14.51 -9.70 5.19
C ARG A 113 -13.13 -9.16 5.52
N ARG A 114 -12.38 -9.91 6.31
CA ARG A 114 -11.00 -9.59 6.69
C ARG A 114 -10.19 -10.87 6.76
N GLY A 115 -8.88 -10.73 6.47
CA GLY A 115 -7.96 -11.87 6.45
C GLY A 115 -8.07 -12.67 5.17
N THR A 116 -7.56 -13.89 5.17
CA THR A 116 -7.48 -14.75 4.01
C THR A 116 -8.55 -15.83 4.09
N GLU A 117 -9.36 -15.96 3.04
CA GLU A 117 -10.34 -17.05 2.90
C GLU A 117 -9.63 -18.39 2.68
N SER A 118 -10.33 -19.48 2.96
CA SER A 118 -9.90 -20.82 2.54
C SER A 118 -9.88 -20.93 1.02
N LYS A 119 -8.91 -21.66 0.47
CA LYS A 119 -8.85 -21.97 -0.96
C LYS A 119 -10.14 -22.61 -1.52
N HIS A 120 -10.93 -23.23 -0.64
CA HIS A 120 -12.18 -23.88 -1.00
C HIS A 120 -13.35 -22.91 -1.16
N HIS A 121 -13.24 -21.69 -0.61
CA HIS A 121 -14.33 -20.71 -0.60
C HIS A 121 -14.71 -20.29 -2.02
N TYR A 122 -13.71 -19.87 -2.80
CA TYR A 122 -13.88 -19.51 -4.23
C TYR A 122 -13.21 -20.51 -5.17
N LYS A 123 -12.73 -21.67 -4.68
CA LYS A 123 -12.02 -22.71 -5.43
C LYS A 123 -10.72 -22.21 -6.06
N GLU A 124 -10.02 -21.34 -5.36
CA GLU A 124 -8.81 -20.70 -5.86
C GLU A 124 -7.58 -21.59 -5.68
N SER A 125 -6.99 -22.01 -6.80
CA SER A 125 -5.90 -22.98 -6.85
C SER A 125 -4.54 -22.40 -6.38
N TYR A 126 -4.39 -21.08 -6.41
CA TYR A 126 -3.15 -20.41 -5.97
C TYR A 126 -3.09 -20.19 -4.46
N LEU A 127 -4.21 -20.27 -3.76
CA LEU A 127 -4.21 -20.26 -2.31
C LEU A 127 -3.77 -21.61 -1.73
N SER A 128 -2.96 -21.56 -0.68
CA SER A 128 -2.46 -22.77 0.00
C SER A 128 -3.21 -23.09 1.29
N ASN A 129 -3.91 -22.13 1.88
CA ASN A 129 -4.56 -22.30 3.18
C ASN A 129 -5.88 -23.09 3.08
N GLU A 130 -5.99 -24.10 3.93
CA GLU A 130 -7.18 -24.97 4.01
C GLU A 130 -8.34 -24.31 4.76
N THR A 131 -8.04 -23.43 5.71
CA THR A 131 -9.01 -22.75 6.57
C THR A 131 -8.83 -21.25 6.53
N GLU A 132 -9.90 -20.52 6.77
CA GLU A 132 -9.86 -19.07 6.93
C GLU A 132 -8.95 -18.65 8.11
N ASN A 133 -8.33 -17.50 7.96
CA ASN A 133 -7.52 -16.88 9.00
C ASN A 133 -7.61 -15.35 8.94
N PHE A 134 -7.07 -14.68 9.95
CA PHE A 134 -7.07 -13.21 10.02
C PHE A 134 -5.77 -12.57 9.53
N ASN A 135 -4.90 -13.33 8.90
CA ASN A 135 -3.67 -12.80 8.36
C ASN A 135 -3.98 -11.84 7.19
N THR A 136 -3.31 -10.72 7.18
CA THR A 136 -3.41 -9.73 6.13
C THR A 136 -2.03 -9.44 5.54
N MET A 137 -1.99 -8.88 4.35
CA MET A 137 -0.78 -8.25 3.84
C MET A 137 -0.36 -7.12 4.80
N GLY A 138 0.92 -7.07 5.16
CA GLY A 138 1.44 -6.08 6.10
C GLY A 138 1.41 -4.65 5.56
N ASN A 139 1.51 -3.68 6.48
CA ASN A 139 1.67 -2.29 6.12
C ASN A 139 3.08 -2.05 5.57
N SER A 140 3.22 -1.05 4.69
CA SER A 140 4.49 -0.71 4.05
C SER A 140 5.02 0.65 4.50
N ILE A 141 6.35 0.80 4.51
CA ILE A 141 7.03 2.08 4.64
C ILE A 141 8.01 2.27 3.48
N LEU A 142 8.18 3.52 3.08
CA LEU A 142 9.07 3.87 1.98
C LEU A 142 10.30 4.61 2.49
N LEU A 143 11.45 4.36 1.84
CA LEU A 143 12.66 5.16 1.98
C LEU A 143 12.98 5.79 0.63
N GLN A 144 13.37 7.05 0.63
CA GLN A 144 13.92 7.71 -0.54
C GLN A 144 15.39 8.07 -0.29
N LEU A 145 16.24 7.78 -1.25
CA LEU A 145 17.67 8.04 -1.20
C LEU A 145 18.04 9.17 -2.16
N ARG A 146 19.11 9.85 -1.81
CA ARG A 146 19.70 10.90 -2.62
C ARG A 146 21.18 10.59 -2.87
N LYS A 147 21.62 10.67 -4.11
CA LYS A 147 23.03 10.55 -4.47
C LYS A 147 23.85 11.70 -3.91
N THR A 148 25.07 11.38 -3.47
CA THR A 148 26.05 12.35 -2.92
C THR A 148 27.41 12.08 -3.51
N ASP A 149 28.25 13.10 -3.53
CA ASP A 149 29.64 12.98 -4.01
C ASP A 149 30.58 12.49 -2.89
N GLU A 150 30.14 12.57 -1.65
CA GLU A 150 30.92 12.19 -0.47
C GLU A 150 30.24 11.07 0.32
N HIS A 151 31.05 10.33 1.07
CA HIS A 151 30.56 9.31 1.99
C HIS A 151 30.29 9.91 3.36
N HIS A 152 29.03 9.86 3.77
CA HIS A 152 28.61 10.24 5.11
C HIS A 152 28.19 8.96 5.88
N PRO A 153 29.00 8.52 6.87
CA PRO A 153 28.59 7.37 7.71
C PRO A 153 27.24 7.63 8.40
N PHE A 154 26.46 6.59 8.53
CA PHE A 154 25.16 6.67 9.20
C PHE A 154 25.14 5.76 10.42
N LYS A 155 24.66 6.28 11.54
CA LYS A 155 24.35 5.48 12.72
C LYS A 155 22.86 5.55 13.00
N ALA A 156 22.22 4.38 13.02
CA ALA A 156 20.82 4.30 13.41
C ALA A 156 20.64 4.65 14.90
N PRO A 157 19.47 5.17 15.30
CA PRO A 157 19.13 5.32 16.71
C PRO A 157 19.18 3.98 17.45
N ASP A 158 19.53 3.99 18.73
CA ASP A 158 19.69 2.78 19.56
C ASP A 158 18.40 1.94 19.69
N TRP A 159 17.23 2.53 19.40
CA TRP A 159 15.96 1.82 19.38
C TRP A 159 15.68 1.10 18.05
N ALA A 160 16.46 1.36 17.00
CA ALA A 160 16.32 0.67 15.69
C ALA A 160 16.88 -0.77 15.78
N TYR A 161 16.54 -1.56 14.77
CA TYR A 161 17.24 -2.82 14.57
C TYR A 161 18.66 -2.57 14.04
N HIS A 162 19.58 -3.45 14.40
CA HIS A 162 20.94 -3.46 13.85
C HIS A 162 21.14 -4.78 13.13
N PHE A 163 21.18 -4.72 11.82
CA PHE A 163 21.28 -5.89 10.95
C PHE A 163 22.72 -6.17 10.53
N THR A 164 23.00 -7.44 10.27
CA THR A 164 24.27 -7.95 9.77
C THR A 164 24.07 -8.81 8.54
N ASP A 165 25.15 -9.27 7.90
CA ASP A 165 25.07 -10.15 6.72
C ASP A 165 24.33 -11.45 7.05
N ASP A 166 24.44 -11.95 8.27
CA ASP A 166 23.75 -13.18 8.70
C ASP A 166 22.23 -13.05 8.69
N ASP A 167 21.71 -11.84 8.86
CA ASP A 167 20.27 -11.58 8.80
C ASP A 167 19.73 -11.68 7.36
N PHE A 168 20.59 -11.44 6.37
CA PHE A 168 20.24 -11.43 4.94
C PHE A 168 20.79 -12.61 4.16
N ASN A 169 21.46 -13.56 4.82
CA ASN A 169 22.02 -14.72 4.17
C ASN A 169 21.01 -15.87 4.13
N TYR A 170 20.49 -16.16 2.95
CA TYR A 170 19.43 -17.15 2.72
C TYR A 170 19.92 -18.58 2.62
N ASP A 171 21.15 -18.79 2.22
CA ASP A 171 21.74 -20.12 2.08
C ASP A 171 22.13 -20.72 3.44
N THR A 172 22.31 -19.86 4.43
CA THR A 172 22.55 -20.26 5.82
C THR A 172 21.51 -19.64 6.74
N PRO A 173 20.69 -20.42 7.44
CA PRO A 173 19.56 -19.93 8.24
C PRO A 173 20.01 -19.29 9.57
N LYS A 174 21.01 -18.42 9.54
CA LYS A 174 21.47 -17.70 10.73
C LYS A 174 21.03 -16.25 10.61
N SER A 175 20.05 -15.88 11.41
CA SER A 175 19.71 -14.48 11.66
C SER A 175 20.18 -14.12 13.07
N THR A 176 20.71 -12.92 13.25
CA THR A 176 21.02 -12.36 14.58
C THR A 176 19.76 -12.12 15.39
N ILE A 177 18.61 -12.05 14.73
CA ILE A 177 17.30 -12.00 15.36
C ILE A 177 16.74 -13.43 15.41
N PRO A 178 16.63 -14.05 16.58
CA PRO A 178 16.23 -15.46 16.69
C PRO A 178 14.89 -15.76 15.99
N GLY A 179 14.89 -16.77 15.15
CA GLY A 179 13.70 -17.26 14.47
C GLY A 179 13.24 -16.43 13.27
N ILE A 180 14.00 -15.41 12.85
CA ILE A 180 13.65 -14.53 11.74
C ILE A 180 14.70 -14.63 10.64
N LYS A 181 14.23 -14.72 9.40
CA LYS A 181 14.99 -14.48 8.18
C LYS A 181 14.42 -13.24 7.49
N LEU A 182 15.28 -12.44 6.88
CA LEU A 182 14.87 -11.18 6.28
C LEU A 182 14.73 -11.31 4.77
N ASN A 183 13.86 -10.50 4.20
CA ASN A 183 13.70 -10.43 2.75
C ASN A 183 14.89 -9.71 2.11
N TYR A 184 15.70 -10.43 1.36
CA TYR A 184 16.95 -9.94 0.76
C TYR A 184 16.76 -8.94 -0.37
N LYS A 185 15.63 -8.96 -1.06
CA LYS A 185 15.43 -8.12 -2.26
C LYS A 185 15.58 -6.63 -1.99
N ILE A 186 15.37 -6.21 -0.76
CA ILE A 186 15.35 -4.81 -0.36
C ILE A 186 16.74 -4.21 -0.18
N VAL A 187 17.76 -5.03 0.08
CA VAL A 187 19.10 -4.54 0.47
C VAL A 187 20.16 -4.58 -0.62
N TRP A 188 19.80 -4.95 -1.85
CA TRP A 188 20.80 -5.24 -2.88
C TRP A 188 21.34 -4.01 -3.59
N ARG A 189 20.58 -2.95 -3.75
CA ARG A 189 21.00 -1.79 -4.53
C ARG A 189 20.46 -0.48 -3.95
N ALA A 190 21.34 0.52 -3.84
CA ALA A 190 20.96 1.90 -3.70
C ALA A 190 20.88 2.55 -5.09
N HIS A 191 19.83 3.29 -5.37
CA HIS A 191 19.65 4.01 -6.62
C HIS A 191 19.14 5.42 -6.35
N ASP A 192 19.43 6.35 -7.25
CA ASP A 192 18.81 7.67 -7.25
C ASP A 192 17.29 7.52 -7.35
N ASN A 193 16.57 8.31 -6.57
CA ASN A 193 15.11 8.29 -6.52
C ASN A 193 14.52 6.92 -6.13
N ASN A 194 15.34 6.01 -5.64
CA ASN A 194 14.87 4.72 -5.23
C ASN A 194 14.11 4.84 -3.93
N PHE A 195 12.96 4.22 -3.91
CA PHE A 195 12.25 3.96 -2.68
C PHE A 195 12.19 2.48 -2.46
N TRP A 196 12.43 2.11 -1.24
CA TRP A 196 12.37 0.74 -0.84
C TRP A 196 11.13 0.50 -0.05
N TRP A 197 10.53 -0.55 -0.46
CA TRP A 197 9.31 -1.06 0.06
C TRP A 197 9.60 -2.06 1.16
N MET A 198 9.30 -1.70 2.39
CA MET A 198 9.41 -2.62 3.52
C MET A 198 8.04 -2.81 4.14
N GLU A 199 7.74 -4.05 4.48
CA GLU A 199 6.44 -4.44 5.01
C GLU A 199 6.54 -4.94 6.44
N CYS A 200 5.61 -4.52 7.28
CA CYS A 200 5.45 -5.07 8.63
C CYS A 200 4.50 -6.27 8.62
N SER A 201 4.66 -7.16 9.60
CA SER A 201 3.87 -8.37 9.71
C SER A 201 2.36 -8.09 9.88
N GLY A 202 1.55 -8.63 8.98
CA GLY A 202 0.10 -8.69 9.09
C GLY A 202 -0.42 -9.90 9.89
N VAL A 203 0.48 -10.77 10.36
CA VAL A 203 0.18 -11.85 11.30
C VAL A 203 0.23 -11.35 12.74
N LYS A 204 1.28 -10.57 13.04
CA LYS A 204 1.54 -10.08 14.40
C LYS A 204 0.65 -8.91 14.77
N PHE A 205 0.28 -8.09 13.81
CA PHE A 205 -0.42 -6.83 14.04
C PHE A 205 -1.78 -6.79 13.31
N ASP A 206 -2.73 -6.16 13.96
CA ASP A 206 -3.96 -5.75 13.34
C ASP A 206 -3.72 -4.47 12.52
N THR A 207 -3.79 -4.57 11.18
CA THR A 207 -3.51 -3.46 10.27
C THR A 207 -4.45 -2.25 10.45
N ILE A 208 -5.58 -2.43 11.16
CA ILE A 208 -6.56 -1.37 11.45
C ILE A 208 -6.29 -0.74 12.81
N HIS A 209 -6.06 -1.56 13.85
CA HIS A 209 -6.09 -1.11 15.25
C HIS A 209 -4.69 -0.86 15.83
N ASP A 210 -3.66 -1.57 15.34
CA ASP A 210 -2.30 -1.49 15.88
C ASP A 210 -1.41 -0.49 15.10
N ALA A 211 -2.00 0.60 14.59
CA ALA A 211 -1.30 1.54 13.71
C ALA A 211 -0.05 2.18 14.34
N ASN A 212 -0.07 2.44 15.65
CA ASN A 212 1.06 3.02 16.36
C ASN A 212 2.21 2.03 16.53
N GLU A 213 1.88 0.80 16.89
CA GLU A 213 2.81 -0.31 17.04
C GLU A 213 3.48 -0.65 15.70
N ILE A 214 2.67 -0.70 14.63
CA ILE A 214 3.15 -0.89 13.25
C ILE A 214 4.09 0.26 12.85
N GLN A 215 3.72 1.51 13.12
CA GLN A 215 4.57 2.66 12.80
C GLN A 215 5.93 2.56 13.51
N TYR A 216 5.92 2.23 14.78
CA TYR A 216 7.15 2.06 15.55
C TYR A 216 8.04 0.93 14.99
N GLU A 217 7.44 -0.23 14.71
CA GLU A 217 8.15 -1.38 14.17
C GLU A 217 8.73 -1.10 12.77
N MET A 218 7.94 -0.46 11.91
CA MET A 218 8.39 -0.06 10.57
C MET A 218 9.57 0.91 10.61
N LYS A 219 9.58 1.86 11.54
CA LYS A 219 10.72 2.78 11.74
C LYS A 219 11.96 2.03 12.23
N ARG A 220 11.82 1.07 13.13
CA ARG A 220 12.94 0.23 13.59
C ARG A 220 13.58 -0.52 12.43
N ILE A 221 12.75 -1.12 11.57
CA ILE A 221 13.21 -1.83 10.37
C ILE A 221 13.91 -0.87 9.41
N ALA A 222 13.26 0.25 9.08
CA ALA A 222 13.75 1.19 8.08
C ALA A 222 15.12 1.78 8.43
N TYR A 223 15.31 2.24 9.66
CA TYR A 223 16.59 2.77 10.12
C TYR A 223 17.68 1.70 10.18
N GLY A 224 17.33 0.50 10.62
CA GLY A 224 18.28 -0.61 10.67
C GLY A 224 18.74 -1.08 9.30
N VAL A 225 17.82 -1.20 8.34
CA VAL A 225 18.15 -1.53 6.94
C VAL A 225 19.04 -0.45 6.34
N TRP A 226 18.72 0.83 6.59
CA TRP A 226 19.54 1.91 6.07
C TRP A 226 20.94 1.91 6.66
N GLU A 227 21.09 1.72 7.98
CA GLU A 227 22.41 1.61 8.64
C GLU A 227 23.23 0.47 8.04
N TYR A 228 22.64 -0.71 7.89
CA TYR A 228 23.27 -1.87 7.29
C TYR A 228 23.79 -1.57 5.89
N MET A 229 22.95 -0.97 5.04
CA MET A 229 23.34 -0.69 3.66
C MET A 229 24.35 0.41 3.54
N LYS A 230 24.18 1.50 4.27
CA LYS A 230 25.04 2.68 4.20
C LYS A 230 26.46 2.35 4.60
N ASN A 231 26.63 1.51 5.63
CA ASN A 231 27.92 1.16 6.19
C ASN A 231 28.49 -0.17 5.69
N HIS A 232 27.79 -0.86 4.77
CA HIS A 232 28.22 -2.15 4.29
C HIS A 232 29.58 -2.07 3.59
N PRO A 233 30.54 -3.02 3.87
CA PRO A 233 31.92 -2.96 3.34
C PRO A 233 32.05 -2.97 1.83
N ASP A 234 31.06 -3.52 1.10
CA ASP A 234 31.06 -3.53 -0.36
C ASP A 234 30.77 -2.15 -0.99
N GLY A 235 30.41 -1.16 -0.17
CA GLY A 235 30.17 0.21 -0.61
C GLY A 235 28.88 0.42 -1.39
N ARG A 236 27.91 -0.52 -1.32
CA ARG A 236 26.64 -0.50 -2.10
C ARG A 236 25.83 0.79 -1.98
N ALA A 237 25.92 1.48 -0.85
CA ALA A 237 25.24 2.75 -0.60
C ALA A 237 26.22 3.89 -0.23
N LYS A 238 27.51 3.74 -0.53
CA LYS A 238 28.55 4.70 -0.12
C LYS A 238 28.22 6.13 -0.55
N ASN A 239 27.78 6.31 -1.78
CA ASN A 239 27.48 7.62 -2.37
C ASN A 239 25.99 7.95 -2.37
N TYR A 240 25.28 7.52 -1.35
CA TYR A 240 23.88 7.84 -1.14
C TYR A 240 23.63 8.27 0.30
N ASP A 241 22.75 9.21 0.50
CA ASP A 241 22.23 9.59 1.80
C ASP A 241 20.73 9.31 1.87
N LEU A 242 20.24 9.09 3.07
CA LEU A 242 18.82 9.02 3.35
C LEU A 242 18.23 10.41 3.18
N ASP A 243 17.34 10.56 2.22
CA ASP A 243 16.68 11.83 1.94
C ASP A 243 15.34 11.92 2.67
N TRP A 244 14.62 10.81 2.74
CA TRP A 244 13.31 10.76 3.35
C TRP A 244 12.93 9.34 3.79
N ILE A 245 12.19 9.24 4.88
CA ILE A 245 11.48 8.05 5.34
C ILE A 245 10.02 8.41 5.57
N GLY A 246 9.10 7.60 5.09
CA GLY A 246 7.68 7.76 5.33
C GLY A 246 7.35 8.01 6.80
N ALA A 247 6.53 9.00 7.09
CA ALA A 247 6.12 9.34 8.45
C ALA A 247 5.07 8.36 8.97
N ILE A 248 4.17 7.94 8.09
CA ILE A 248 3.04 7.06 8.39
C ILE A 248 3.13 5.80 7.55
N PRO A 249 3.02 4.60 8.15
CA PRO A 249 2.94 3.38 7.37
C PRO A 249 1.70 3.35 6.48
N ALA A 250 1.89 2.94 5.25
CA ALA A 250 0.81 2.78 4.30
C ALA A 250 0.10 1.43 4.51
N LYS A 251 -1.18 1.49 4.78
CA LYS A 251 -2.01 0.28 4.83
C LYS A 251 -2.21 -0.26 3.41
N ARG A 252 -2.00 -1.55 3.24
CA ARG A 252 -2.19 -2.23 1.97
C ARG A 252 -3.48 -3.03 1.96
N GLU A 253 -3.74 -3.76 3.03
CA GLU A 253 -4.93 -4.56 3.20
C GLU A 253 -5.57 -4.28 4.57
N SER A 254 -6.90 -4.13 4.58
CA SER A 254 -7.68 -3.99 5.80
C SER A 254 -8.95 -4.83 5.73
N VAL A 255 -10.00 -4.35 5.10
CA VAL A 255 -11.27 -5.05 4.90
C VAL A 255 -11.64 -5.08 3.42
N ARG A 256 -12.38 -6.10 3.03
CA ARG A 256 -13.00 -6.22 1.72
C ARG A 256 -14.51 -6.20 1.90
N TYR A 257 -15.18 -5.22 1.31
CA TYR A 257 -16.63 -5.15 1.35
C TYR A 257 -17.27 -6.19 0.46
N VAL A 258 -18.40 -6.71 0.90
CA VAL A 258 -19.16 -7.70 0.14
C VAL A 258 -20.10 -6.94 -0.80
N GLY A 259 -19.82 -7.05 -2.09
CA GLY A 259 -20.67 -6.58 -3.19
C GLY A 259 -21.57 -7.68 -3.72
N PRO A 260 -22.48 -7.35 -4.65
CA PRO A 260 -23.25 -8.36 -5.37
C PRO A 260 -22.39 -9.38 -6.12
N TYR A 261 -21.22 -8.94 -6.58
CA TYR A 261 -20.21 -9.80 -7.19
C TYR A 261 -18.88 -9.75 -6.43
N THR A 262 -18.21 -10.88 -6.33
CA THR A 262 -16.84 -10.98 -5.80
C THR A 262 -15.91 -11.44 -6.90
N LEU A 263 -14.94 -10.59 -7.26
CA LEU A 263 -13.92 -10.92 -8.25
C LEU A 263 -13.04 -12.06 -7.72
N THR A 264 -12.86 -13.11 -8.54
CA THR A 264 -12.13 -14.30 -8.17
C THR A 264 -10.81 -14.43 -8.94
N GLN A 265 -9.95 -15.38 -8.51
CA GLN A 265 -8.75 -15.75 -9.24
C GLN A 265 -9.04 -16.09 -10.71
N ASP A 266 -10.10 -16.85 -10.96
CA ASP A 266 -10.44 -17.29 -12.31
C ASP A 266 -10.85 -16.12 -13.21
N ASP A 267 -11.56 -15.13 -12.68
CA ASP A 267 -11.87 -13.89 -13.39
C ASP A 267 -10.61 -13.14 -13.80
N VAL A 268 -9.69 -12.98 -12.86
CA VAL A 268 -8.43 -12.28 -13.13
C VAL A 268 -7.58 -13.02 -14.15
N VAL A 269 -7.45 -14.33 -14.05
CA VAL A 269 -6.64 -15.16 -14.96
C VAL A 269 -7.26 -15.24 -16.36
N SER A 270 -8.59 -15.25 -16.46
CA SER A 270 -9.30 -15.31 -17.75
C SER A 270 -9.50 -13.96 -18.44
N GLY A 271 -9.17 -12.84 -17.77
CA GLY A 271 -9.32 -11.49 -18.31
C GLY A 271 -10.59 -10.76 -17.88
N GLY A 272 -11.43 -11.35 -17.04
CA GLY A 272 -12.60 -10.69 -16.43
C GLY A 272 -13.51 -10.02 -17.46
N HIS A 273 -14.19 -10.80 -18.27
CA HIS A 273 -15.11 -10.28 -19.29
C HIS A 273 -16.52 -10.13 -18.72
N PHE A 274 -16.90 -8.90 -18.38
CA PHE A 274 -18.23 -8.56 -17.86
C PHE A 274 -18.91 -7.53 -18.77
N GLU A 275 -20.23 -7.51 -18.77
CA GLU A 275 -21.00 -6.51 -19.55
C GLU A 275 -20.93 -5.11 -18.93
N ASP A 276 -20.75 -5.03 -17.61
CA ASP A 276 -20.76 -3.83 -16.80
C ASP A 276 -19.35 -3.40 -16.31
N VAL A 277 -18.31 -3.67 -17.08
CA VAL A 277 -16.93 -3.28 -16.74
C VAL A 277 -16.81 -1.76 -16.57
N VAL A 278 -16.33 -1.31 -15.43
CA VAL A 278 -16.13 0.10 -15.09
C VAL A 278 -14.68 0.46 -14.86
N ALA A 279 -13.82 -0.53 -14.67
CA ALA A 279 -12.39 -0.35 -14.49
C ALA A 279 -11.61 -1.57 -15.00
N TYR A 280 -10.30 -1.39 -15.15
CA TYR A 280 -9.39 -2.48 -15.50
C TYR A 280 -8.32 -2.66 -14.44
N GLY A 281 -8.04 -3.90 -14.08
CA GLY A 281 -6.85 -4.30 -13.37
C GLY A 281 -5.77 -4.79 -14.34
N GLY A 282 -4.52 -4.53 -14.06
CA GLY A 282 -3.39 -4.94 -14.89
C GLY A 282 -2.22 -5.51 -14.08
N TRP A 283 -2.41 -5.70 -12.77
CA TRP A 283 -1.38 -6.26 -11.91
C TRP A 283 -1.46 -7.78 -11.87
N THR A 284 -0.31 -8.44 -11.75
CA THR A 284 -0.24 -9.89 -11.48
C THR A 284 -0.88 -10.21 -10.13
N LEU A 285 -1.26 -11.47 -9.93
CA LEU A 285 -1.61 -11.95 -8.60
C LEU A 285 -0.34 -12.04 -7.77
N ASP A 286 -0.16 -11.08 -6.87
CA ASP A 286 1.04 -10.87 -6.08
C ASP A 286 0.75 -11.24 -4.62
N ASP A 287 1.17 -12.44 -4.23
CA ASP A 287 0.96 -12.98 -2.89
C ASP A 287 2.18 -12.69 -2.01
N HIS A 288 2.02 -11.80 -1.07
CA HIS A 288 3.03 -11.42 -0.08
C HIS A 288 2.90 -12.26 1.19
N ASP A 289 4.04 -12.76 1.67
CA ASP A 289 4.06 -13.44 2.97
C ASP A 289 3.54 -12.49 4.07
N PRO A 290 2.52 -12.87 4.84
CA PRO A 290 1.92 -12.00 5.84
C PRO A 290 2.85 -11.67 7.03
N ASN A 291 4.02 -12.31 7.15
CA ASN A 291 5.06 -11.90 8.08
C ASN A 291 5.85 -10.66 7.60
N GLY A 292 5.66 -10.22 6.36
CA GLY A 292 6.26 -9.02 5.81
C GLY A 292 7.79 -9.10 5.71
N PHE A 293 8.48 -8.00 6.03
CA PHE A 293 9.94 -7.93 5.97
C PHE A 293 10.62 -8.98 6.86
N MET A 294 10.05 -9.28 8.01
CA MET A 294 10.56 -10.26 8.96
C MET A 294 10.14 -11.71 8.64
N ASN A 295 9.77 -11.99 7.40
CA ASN A 295 9.44 -13.34 6.99
C ASN A 295 10.66 -14.27 7.05
N LYS A 296 10.44 -15.58 6.89
CA LYS A 296 11.50 -16.60 6.93
C LYS A 296 12.34 -16.67 5.64
N GLY A 297 12.50 -15.58 4.93
CA GLY A 297 13.29 -15.51 3.69
C GLY A 297 12.51 -15.93 2.45
N LEU A 298 11.19 -16.08 2.55
CA LEU A 298 10.34 -16.33 1.40
C LEU A 298 10.09 -15.01 0.65
N ALA A 299 10.34 -15.02 -0.64
CA ALA A 299 9.92 -13.94 -1.51
C ALA A 299 8.40 -13.97 -1.70
N SER A 300 7.80 -12.84 -2.07
CA SER A 300 6.45 -12.82 -2.61
C SER A 300 6.35 -13.77 -3.80
N THR A 301 5.22 -14.44 -3.93
CA THR A 301 4.93 -15.29 -5.08
C THR A 301 4.09 -14.48 -6.06
N GLU A 302 4.61 -14.29 -7.25
CA GLU A 302 3.88 -13.61 -8.32
C GLU A 302 3.34 -14.65 -9.30
N TYR A 303 2.03 -14.68 -9.47
CA TYR A 303 1.37 -15.44 -10.53
C TYR A 303 1.09 -14.50 -11.68
N ILE A 304 1.84 -14.66 -12.77
CA ILE A 304 1.79 -13.75 -13.91
C ILE A 304 0.43 -13.86 -14.59
N VAL A 305 -0.26 -12.74 -14.65
CA VAL A 305 -1.44 -12.54 -15.48
C VAL A 305 -0.98 -11.82 -16.75
N ASN A 306 -1.11 -12.49 -17.88
CA ASN A 306 -0.55 -12.00 -19.15
C ASN A 306 -1.43 -10.95 -19.85
N GLN A 307 -2.56 -10.61 -19.26
CA GLN A 307 -3.55 -9.69 -19.85
C GLN A 307 -4.22 -8.85 -18.77
N GLY A 308 -4.71 -7.69 -19.15
CA GLY A 308 -5.61 -6.92 -18.28
C GLY A 308 -6.91 -7.66 -18.03
N TYR A 309 -7.58 -7.35 -16.94
CA TYR A 309 -8.86 -7.92 -16.57
C TYR A 309 -9.87 -6.83 -16.23
N GLY A 310 -11.13 -7.07 -16.59
CA GLY A 310 -12.24 -6.18 -16.26
C GLY A 310 -12.62 -6.27 -14.79
N ILE A 311 -13.05 -5.14 -14.23
CA ILE A 311 -13.66 -5.05 -12.90
C ILE A 311 -15.10 -4.59 -13.09
N PRO A 312 -16.10 -5.42 -12.74
CA PRO A 312 -17.51 -5.09 -12.95
C PRO A 312 -18.00 -4.08 -11.90
N PHE A 313 -19.05 -3.35 -12.25
CA PHE A 313 -19.68 -2.37 -11.37
C PHE A 313 -20.19 -3.01 -10.07
N ASP A 314 -20.66 -4.23 -10.14
CA ASP A 314 -21.19 -5.01 -9.00
C ASP A 314 -20.13 -5.30 -7.91
N CYS A 315 -18.83 -5.05 -8.18
CA CYS A 315 -17.79 -5.07 -7.17
C CYS A 315 -17.64 -3.75 -6.37
N LEU A 316 -18.28 -2.66 -6.79
CA LEU A 316 -18.02 -1.32 -6.27
C LEU A 316 -19.00 -0.83 -5.23
N TYR A 317 -20.07 -1.55 -4.95
CA TYR A 317 -21.03 -1.14 -3.92
C TYR A 317 -21.37 -2.29 -2.98
N SER A 318 -21.83 -1.93 -1.77
CA SER A 318 -22.16 -2.91 -0.74
C SER A 318 -23.49 -3.58 -1.02
N ILE A 319 -23.57 -4.87 -0.68
CA ILE A 319 -24.81 -5.66 -0.85
C ILE A 319 -25.96 -5.18 0.06
N ASN A 320 -25.66 -4.50 1.15
CA ASN A 320 -26.63 -4.16 2.19
C ASN A 320 -26.69 -2.66 2.57
N VAL A 321 -25.89 -1.81 1.93
CA VAL A 321 -25.85 -0.36 2.19
C VAL A 321 -25.77 0.41 0.87
#